data_9f09c97611e8b762d37b3afa10ba21cf
#
_entry.id   9f09c97611e8b762d37b3afa10ba21cf
#
_cell.length_a   1.000
_cell.length_b   1.000
_cell.length_c   1.000
_cell.angle_alpha   90.00
_cell.angle_beta   90.00
_cell.angle_gamma   90.00
#
_symmetry.space_group_name_H-M   'P 1'
#
loop_
_entity.id
_entity.type
_entity.pdbx_description
1 polymer ?
#
loop_
_entity_poly.entity_id
_entity_poly.type
_entity_poly.pdbx_seq_one_letter_code
_entity_poly.pdbx_strand_id
1 'polypeptide(L)'
;MTQQKSVMFEAAKFARDNVRKTARALGKSSDSSSRFEKGVDEYSTVLGMKRALHLIEELGCGKVSSTHVDVNVGNSIEPQPMQVSIHKVNSVLGIEVPAEEIVRLMKNLNFNPTVEGDVLTLQVPAYREDMLQRVRMM
;
A
#
# COMPACT_ATOMS: atom_id res chain seq x y z
N MET A 1 -14.20 31.65 -22.25
CA MET A 1 -13.66 30.46 -21.54
C MET A 1 -12.17 30.67 -21.41
N THR A 2 -11.65 30.81 -20.19
CA THR A 2 -10.21 30.88 -19.92
C THR A 2 -9.64 29.50 -20.11
N GLN A 3 -8.77 29.28 -21.10
CA GLN A 3 -8.03 28.03 -21.25
C GLN A 3 -7.04 27.88 -20.08
N GLN A 4 -7.17 26.85 -19.28
CA GLN A 4 -6.16 26.48 -18.30
C GLN A 4 -4.88 26.07 -19.03
N LYS A 5 -3.77 26.74 -18.70
CA LYS A 5 -2.46 26.47 -19.32
C LYS A 5 -1.63 25.46 -18.52
N SER A 6 -1.92 25.31 -17.23
CA SER A 6 -1.20 24.41 -16.33
C SER A 6 -2.15 23.80 -15.32
N VAL A 7 -1.90 22.53 -14.97
CA VAL A 7 -2.64 21.76 -13.97
C VAL A 7 -1.63 21.11 -13.05
N MET A 8 -1.89 21.16 -11.76
CA MET A 8 -1.13 20.43 -10.75
C MET A 8 -1.94 19.23 -10.27
N PHE A 9 -1.32 18.07 -10.28
CA PHE A 9 -1.88 16.83 -9.73
C PHE A 9 -1.35 16.62 -8.32
N GLU A 10 -2.24 16.18 -7.43
CA GLU A 10 -1.91 15.76 -6.08
C GLU A 10 -2.25 14.29 -5.92
N ALA A 11 -1.33 13.53 -5.33
CA ALA A 11 -1.58 12.19 -4.82
C ALA A 11 -1.04 12.16 -3.38
N ALA A 12 -1.94 11.97 -2.42
CA ALA A 12 -1.59 12.10 -1.02
C ALA A 12 -2.17 10.95 -0.18
N LYS A 13 -1.55 10.72 0.97
CA LYS A 13 -2.07 9.90 2.06
C LYS A 13 -2.25 10.78 3.28
N PHE A 14 -3.37 10.60 3.96
CA PHE A 14 -3.70 11.33 5.18
C PHE A 14 -3.79 10.39 6.39
N ALA A 15 -3.53 10.92 7.58
CA ALA A 15 -3.69 10.15 8.81
C ALA A 15 -5.16 9.76 9.02
N ARG A 16 -5.41 8.46 9.15
CA ARG A 16 -6.75 7.85 9.29
C ARG A 16 -7.60 8.53 10.36
N ASP A 17 -7.01 8.69 11.54
CA ASP A 17 -7.72 9.24 12.71
C ASP A 17 -8.12 10.69 12.50
N ASN A 18 -7.29 11.48 11.81
CA ASN A 18 -7.61 12.87 11.51
C ASN A 18 -8.77 12.96 10.52
N VAL A 19 -8.73 12.18 9.44
CA VAL A 19 -9.82 12.15 8.45
C VAL A 19 -11.12 11.70 9.11
N ARG A 20 -11.09 10.62 9.91
CA ARG A 20 -12.24 10.11 10.63
C ARG A 20 -12.85 11.14 11.62
N LYS A 21 -12.01 11.79 12.43
CA LYS A 21 -12.44 12.82 13.37
C LYS A 21 -13.05 14.01 12.64
N THR A 22 -12.40 14.48 11.58
CA THR A 22 -12.86 15.61 10.78
C THR A 22 -14.19 15.32 10.09
N ALA A 23 -14.32 14.17 9.42
CA ALA A 23 -15.55 13.76 8.76
C ALA A 23 -16.75 13.71 9.75
N ARG A 24 -16.51 13.17 10.95
CA ARG A 24 -17.52 13.12 12.00
C ARG A 24 -17.88 14.51 12.55
N ALA A 25 -16.88 15.34 12.83
CA ALA A 25 -17.09 16.68 13.37
C ALA A 25 -17.87 17.58 12.40
N LEU A 26 -17.63 17.43 11.10
CA LEU A 26 -18.32 18.19 10.06
C LEU A 26 -19.66 17.55 9.61
N GLY A 27 -19.97 16.34 10.05
CA GLY A 27 -21.11 15.56 9.54
C GLY A 27 -21.05 15.33 8.02
N LYS A 28 -19.83 15.32 7.43
CA LYS A 28 -19.58 15.18 6.00
C LYS A 28 -18.83 13.89 5.73
N SER A 29 -19.38 13.08 4.82
CA SER A 29 -18.73 11.86 4.30
C SER A 29 -18.60 11.96 2.80
N SER A 30 -17.49 11.43 2.27
CA SER A 30 -17.23 11.28 0.85
C SER A 30 -16.55 9.94 0.60
N ASP A 31 -16.50 9.48 -0.65
CA ASP A 31 -15.76 8.27 -1.02
C ASP A 31 -14.28 8.38 -0.61
N SER A 32 -13.68 9.56 -0.79
CA SER A 32 -12.31 9.83 -0.35
C SER A 32 -12.16 9.68 1.17
N SER A 33 -13.02 10.31 1.98
CA SER A 33 -12.94 10.20 3.44
C SER A 33 -13.11 8.76 3.90
N SER A 34 -14.04 8.01 3.29
CA SER A 34 -14.27 6.58 3.58
C SER A 34 -13.07 5.70 3.26
N ARG A 35 -12.34 6.01 2.20
CA ARG A 35 -11.10 5.28 1.83
C ARG A 35 -9.95 5.63 2.76
N PHE A 36 -9.71 6.91 3.02
CA PHE A 36 -8.63 7.35 3.90
C PHE A 36 -8.81 6.88 5.34
N GLU A 37 -10.04 6.88 5.89
CA GLU A 37 -10.29 6.37 7.24
C GLU A 37 -10.08 4.85 7.39
N LYS A 38 -10.23 4.09 6.29
CA LYS A 38 -9.92 2.64 6.26
C LYS A 38 -8.44 2.37 6.07
N GLY A 39 -7.72 3.29 5.48
CA GLY A 39 -6.30 3.25 5.18
C GLY A 39 -6.01 3.11 3.70
N VAL A 40 -5.09 3.93 3.27
CA VAL A 40 -4.44 3.89 1.96
C VAL A 40 -2.94 3.84 2.21
N ASP A 41 -2.22 2.99 1.50
CA ASP A 41 -0.77 2.89 1.65
C ASP A 41 -0.05 4.02 0.90
N GLU A 42 1.19 4.30 1.30
CA GLU A 42 2.03 5.33 0.69
C GLU A 42 2.46 4.96 -0.73
N TYR A 43 2.67 3.68 -1.00
CA TYR A 43 3.11 3.21 -2.32
C TYR A 43 2.07 3.47 -3.40
N SER A 44 0.79 3.32 -3.08
CA SER A 44 -0.32 3.59 -4.02
C SER A 44 -0.37 5.04 -4.48
N THR A 45 0.09 6.01 -3.69
CA THR A 45 0.15 7.42 -4.11
C THR A 45 1.15 7.61 -5.25
N VAL A 46 2.33 7.01 -5.13
CA VAL A 46 3.38 7.06 -6.15
C VAL A 46 2.93 6.36 -7.44
N LEU A 47 2.34 5.16 -7.29
CA LEU A 47 1.86 4.38 -8.42
C LEU A 47 0.72 5.10 -9.16
N GLY A 48 -0.23 5.65 -8.42
CA GLY A 48 -1.35 6.42 -8.95
C GLY A 48 -0.88 7.66 -9.71
N MET A 49 0.06 8.42 -9.15
CA MET A 49 0.66 9.58 -9.81
C MET A 49 1.36 9.18 -11.11
N LYS A 50 2.22 8.16 -11.09
CA LYS A 50 2.90 7.65 -12.29
C LYS A 50 1.91 7.26 -13.39
N ARG A 51 0.82 6.57 -13.02
CA ARG A 51 -0.20 6.17 -14.00
C ARG A 51 -0.97 7.38 -14.56
N ALA A 52 -1.32 8.35 -13.72
CA ALA A 52 -1.99 9.57 -14.17
C ALA A 52 -1.13 10.35 -15.17
N LEU A 53 0.14 10.57 -14.86
CA LEU A 53 1.08 11.27 -15.71
C LEU A 53 1.29 10.54 -17.05
N HIS A 54 1.46 9.22 -17.01
CA HIS A 54 1.56 8.41 -18.22
C HIS A 54 0.33 8.54 -19.11
N LEU A 55 -0.88 8.53 -18.54
CA LEU A 55 -2.11 8.69 -19.32
C LEU A 55 -2.23 10.08 -19.96
N ILE A 56 -1.75 11.13 -19.31
CA ILE A 56 -1.76 12.50 -19.89
C ILE A 56 -0.92 12.54 -21.16
N GLU A 57 0.24 11.91 -21.16
CA GLU A 57 1.13 11.85 -22.32
C GLU A 57 0.57 10.92 -23.41
N GLU A 58 0.14 9.72 -23.03
CA GLU A 58 -0.42 8.71 -23.95
C GLU A 58 -1.65 9.23 -24.71
N LEU A 59 -2.53 9.97 -24.02
CA LEU A 59 -3.74 10.54 -24.61
C LEU A 59 -3.49 11.91 -25.29
N GLY A 60 -2.27 12.44 -25.25
CA GLY A 60 -1.94 13.73 -25.85
C GLY A 60 -2.62 14.93 -25.18
N CYS A 61 -3.06 14.80 -23.92
CA CYS A 61 -3.78 15.85 -23.20
C CYS A 61 -2.87 16.98 -22.70
N GLY A 62 -1.56 16.73 -22.62
CA GLY A 62 -0.58 17.69 -22.12
C GLY A 62 0.84 17.17 -22.16
N LYS A 63 1.75 17.98 -21.60
CA LYS A 63 3.15 17.61 -21.38
C LYS A 63 3.43 17.62 -19.88
N VAL A 64 4.06 16.56 -19.40
CA VAL A 64 4.46 16.46 -18.00
C VAL A 64 5.70 17.33 -17.75
N SER A 65 5.66 18.15 -16.68
CA SER A 65 6.82 18.90 -16.22
C SER A 65 7.86 17.96 -15.59
N SER A 66 9.13 18.31 -15.70
CA SER A 66 10.22 17.57 -15.03
C SER A 66 10.29 17.85 -13.53
N THR A 67 9.56 18.86 -13.02
CA THR A 67 9.57 19.22 -11.60
C THR A 67 8.40 18.58 -10.86
N HIS A 68 8.67 17.99 -9.73
CA HIS A 68 7.68 17.48 -8.78
C HIS A 68 8.11 17.77 -7.35
N VAL A 69 7.16 17.77 -6.45
CA VAL A 69 7.40 17.85 -5.01
C VAL A 69 6.97 16.52 -4.40
N ASP A 70 7.87 15.88 -3.68
CA ASP A 70 7.60 14.67 -2.92
C ASP A 70 7.96 14.90 -1.46
N VAL A 71 6.99 14.76 -0.57
CA VAL A 71 7.17 14.93 0.88
C VAL A 71 6.63 13.68 1.56
N ASN A 72 7.52 12.85 2.06
CA ASN A 72 7.18 11.67 2.83
C ASN A 72 7.61 11.86 4.30
N VAL A 73 6.63 12.00 5.17
CA VAL A 73 6.81 12.06 6.64
C VAL A 73 6.28 10.81 7.34
N GLY A 74 5.86 9.83 6.56
CA GLY A 74 5.24 8.59 7.01
C GLY A 74 6.20 7.41 7.12
N ASN A 75 5.65 6.23 6.90
CA ASN A 75 6.42 4.98 6.94
C ASN A 75 7.20 4.76 5.64
N SER A 76 8.16 3.83 5.69
CA SER A 76 8.86 3.37 4.50
C SER A 76 7.87 2.75 3.50
N ILE A 77 8.07 3.05 2.22
CA ILE A 77 7.38 2.39 1.10
C ILE A 77 8.03 1.04 0.71
N GLU A 78 9.17 0.72 1.34
CA GLU A 78 9.88 -0.53 1.10
C GLU A 78 9.17 -1.71 1.77
N PRO A 79 9.24 -2.91 1.17
CA PRO A 79 8.74 -4.12 1.79
C PRO A 79 9.40 -4.35 3.15
N GLN A 80 8.62 -4.82 4.12
CA GLN A 80 9.10 -5.10 5.47
C GLN A 80 9.25 -6.61 5.67
N PRO A 81 10.37 -7.09 6.23
CA PRO A 81 10.55 -8.50 6.53
C PRO A 81 9.63 -8.94 7.68
N MET A 82 9.00 -10.10 7.51
CA MET A 82 8.22 -10.79 8.55
C MET A 82 8.62 -12.26 8.58
N GLN A 83 8.82 -12.79 9.77
CA GLN A 83 9.14 -14.20 9.97
C GLN A 83 7.99 -14.93 10.64
N VAL A 84 7.73 -16.16 10.20
CA VAL A 84 6.72 -17.04 10.79
C VAL A 84 7.19 -18.49 10.68
N SER A 85 6.91 -19.29 11.71
CA SER A 85 7.16 -20.73 11.68
C SER A 85 6.12 -21.44 10.82
N ILE A 86 6.56 -22.32 9.92
CA ILE A 86 5.69 -23.17 9.09
C ILE A 86 4.82 -24.05 9.97
N HIS A 87 5.40 -24.63 11.04
CA HIS A 87 4.65 -25.39 12.03
C HIS A 87 3.53 -24.55 12.66
N LYS A 88 3.80 -23.28 12.99
CA LYS A 88 2.78 -22.37 13.53
C LYS A 88 1.67 -22.09 12.53
N VAL A 89 2.01 -21.91 11.25
CA VAL A 89 1.02 -21.73 10.17
C VAL A 89 0.10 -22.95 10.11
N ASN A 90 0.66 -24.16 10.06
CA ASN A 90 -0.10 -25.41 9.98
C ASN A 90 -0.96 -25.64 11.23
N SER A 91 -0.43 -25.32 12.40
CA SER A 91 -1.18 -25.39 13.67
C SER A 91 -2.41 -24.48 13.67
N VAL A 92 -2.31 -23.26 13.10
CA VAL A 92 -3.44 -22.33 12.99
C VAL A 92 -4.45 -22.78 11.94
N LEU A 93 -3.98 -23.35 10.82
CA LEU A 93 -4.83 -23.86 9.76
C LEU A 93 -5.56 -25.16 10.16
N GLY A 94 -5.01 -25.92 11.11
CA GLY A 94 -5.53 -27.24 11.49
C GLY A 94 -5.29 -28.34 10.47
N ILE A 95 -4.42 -28.09 9.47
CA ILE A 95 -4.02 -29.03 8.41
C ILE A 95 -2.52 -28.89 8.15
N GLU A 96 -1.88 -29.93 7.63
CA GLU A 96 -0.50 -29.87 7.19
C GLU A 96 -0.41 -29.48 5.71
N VAL A 97 0.15 -28.31 5.45
CA VAL A 97 0.46 -27.82 4.10
C VAL A 97 1.98 -27.89 3.91
N PRO A 98 2.47 -28.54 2.84
CA PRO A 98 3.89 -28.59 2.56
C PRO A 98 4.51 -27.21 2.39
N ALA A 99 5.78 -27.05 2.81
CA ALA A 99 6.49 -25.76 2.72
C ALA A 99 6.51 -25.19 1.29
N GLU A 100 6.71 -26.06 0.28
CA GLU A 100 6.73 -25.69 -1.13
C GLU A 100 5.41 -25.06 -1.58
N GLU A 101 4.28 -25.58 -1.09
CA GLU A 101 2.96 -25.06 -1.43
C GLU A 101 2.71 -23.71 -0.74
N ILE A 102 3.13 -23.56 0.52
CA ILE A 102 3.09 -22.26 1.22
C ILE A 102 3.91 -21.23 0.45
N VAL A 103 5.14 -21.57 0.05
CA VAL A 103 6.01 -20.70 -0.74
C VAL A 103 5.35 -20.32 -2.06
N ARG A 104 4.76 -21.28 -2.78
CA ARG A 104 4.06 -21.03 -4.04
C ARG A 104 2.92 -20.03 -3.87
N LEU A 105 2.09 -20.21 -2.84
CA LEU A 105 0.98 -19.31 -2.54
C LEU A 105 1.46 -17.92 -2.16
N MET A 106 2.50 -17.81 -1.33
CA MET A 106 3.07 -16.53 -0.90
C MET A 106 3.71 -15.77 -2.08
N LYS A 107 4.37 -16.48 -3.02
CA LYS A 107 4.88 -15.87 -4.26
C LYS A 107 3.76 -15.26 -5.10
N ASN A 108 2.64 -15.95 -5.25
CA ASN A 108 1.49 -15.44 -6.00
C ASN A 108 0.86 -14.19 -5.36
N LEU A 109 1.11 -13.97 -4.07
CA LEU A 109 0.69 -12.79 -3.32
C LEU A 109 1.78 -11.70 -3.25
N ASN A 110 2.90 -11.85 -3.97
CA ASN A 110 4.03 -10.93 -4.02
C ASN A 110 4.78 -10.75 -2.69
N PHE A 111 4.81 -11.78 -1.83
CA PHE A 111 5.52 -11.69 -0.54
C PHE A 111 7.00 -12.08 -0.60
N ASN A 112 7.53 -12.50 -1.76
CA ASN A 112 8.92 -12.93 -1.95
C ASN A 112 9.42 -13.85 -0.82
N PRO A 113 8.83 -15.04 -0.62
CA PRO A 113 9.16 -15.92 0.48
C PRO A 113 10.54 -16.56 0.35
N THR A 114 11.24 -16.70 1.49
CA THR A 114 12.41 -17.59 1.64
C THR A 114 12.18 -18.52 2.83
N VAL A 115 12.70 -19.74 2.76
CA VAL A 115 12.53 -20.76 3.80
C VAL A 115 13.89 -21.23 4.29
N GLU A 116 14.09 -21.24 5.60
CA GLU A 116 15.24 -21.78 6.28
C GLU A 116 14.76 -22.68 7.44
N GLY A 117 14.81 -24.00 7.20
CA GLY A 117 14.23 -24.97 8.16
C GLY A 117 12.73 -24.77 8.35
N ASP A 118 12.31 -24.46 9.57
CA ASP A 118 10.91 -24.15 9.90
C ASP A 118 10.55 -22.67 9.76
N VAL A 119 11.54 -21.82 9.48
CA VAL A 119 11.32 -20.36 9.40
C VAL A 119 11.02 -19.95 7.98
N LEU A 120 9.83 -19.39 7.77
CA LEU A 120 9.39 -18.72 6.56
C LEU A 120 9.59 -17.22 6.73
N THR A 121 10.47 -16.62 5.93
CA THR A 121 10.67 -15.17 5.87
C THR A 121 9.92 -14.60 4.67
N LEU A 122 9.05 -13.63 4.90
CA LEU A 122 8.23 -12.95 3.91
C LEU A 122 8.66 -11.49 3.79
N GLN A 123 8.66 -10.94 2.59
CA GLN A 123 8.78 -9.51 2.36
C GLN A 123 7.37 -8.94 2.19
N VAL A 124 6.85 -8.32 3.23
CA VAL A 124 5.48 -7.77 3.24
C VAL A 124 5.43 -6.50 2.42
N PRO A 125 4.68 -6.47 1.29
CA PRO A 125 4.57 -5.27 0.48
C PRO A 125 3.92 -4.11 1.24
N ALA A 126 4.32 -2.87 0.96
CA ALA A 126 3.81 -1.68 1.64
C ALA A 126 2.28 -1.51 1.54
N TYR A 127 1.66 -2.00 0.46
CA TYR A 127 0.21 -1.95 0.28
C TYR A 127 -0.57 -2.94 1.17
N ARG A 128 0.11 -3.86 1.86
CA ARG A 128 -0.49 -4.80 2.81
C ARG A 128 -0.43 -4.26 4.24
N GLU A 129 -1.01 -3.09 4.46
CA GLU A 129 -1.08 -2.46 5.79
C GLU A 129 -1.74 -3.34 6.87
N ASP A 130 -2.65 -4.23 6.48
CA ASP A 130 -3.28 -5.22 7.35
C ASP A 130 -2.27 -6.16 8.02
N MET A 131 -1.22 -6.50 7.29
CA MET A 131 -0.13 -7.34 7.80
C MET A 131 0.88 -6.53 8.62
N LEU A 132 1.25 -5.34 8.14
CA LEU A 132 2.24 -4.48 8.81
C LEU A 132 1.81 -4.03 10.21
N GLN A 133 0.52 -3.84 10.45
CA GLN A 133 0.01 -3.50 11.78
C GLN A 133 0.20 -4.63 12.79
N ARG A 134 0.10 -5.89 12.37
CA ARG A 134 0.33 -7.05 13.24
C ARG A 134 1.79 -7.26 13.59
N VAL A 135 2.70 -6.99 12.65
CA VAL A 135 4.15 -7.08 12.87
C VAL A 135 4.64 -6.08 13.92
N ARG A 136 4.02 -4.90 13.99
CA ARG A 136 4.38 -3.84 14.97
C ARG A 136 3.88 -4.11 16.38
N MET A 137 2.96 -5.08 16.56
CA MET A 137 2.40 -5.44 17.87
C MET A 137 3.02 -6.72 18.47
N MET A 138 3.95 -7.36 17.76
CA MET A 138 4.76 -8.49 18.22
C MET A 138 6.16 -8.05 18.63
#